data_9ef265b3de7788a9d36f080040cf8ab1
#
_entry.id   9ef265b3de7788a9d36f080040cf8ab1
#
_cell.length_a   1.000
_cell.length_b   1.000
_cell.length_c   1.000
_cell.angle_alpha   90.00
_cell.angle_beta   90.00
_cell.angle_gamma   90.00
#
_symmetry.space_group_name_H-M   'P 1'
#
loop_
_entity.id
_entity.type
_entity.pdbx_description
1 polymer ?
#
loop_
_entity_poly.entity_id
_entity_poly.type
_entity_poly.pdbx_seq_one_letter_code
_entity_poly.pdbx_strand_id
1 'polypeptide(L)'
;IVGEMNKASMELMFKIFDDSYPFLQKNKYEIGIKFHPSNILNFDNQNKIYKIETAPLENLFKKYDIIIAGNSTSAALEAFLLNKKLIIILSGSNLNLSPLRDISEIEFISSGKDLEKVLRNYQEFDEIKFELEKYLFLDRKIPKWLSLINNKCLN
;
A
#
# COMPACT_ATOMS: atom_id res chain seq x y z
N ILE A 1 6.05 -2.31 3.92
CA ILE A 1 5.04 -3.25 3.41
C ILE A 1 3.86 -3.24 4.37
N VAL A 2 2.66 -3.12 3.83
CA VAL A 2 1.42 -3.23 4.60
C VAL A 2 0.72 -4.54 4.22
N GLY A 3 0.61 -5.42 5.20
CA GLY A 3 0.04 -6.75 5.04
C GLY A 3 -1.46 -6.75 4.80
N GLU A 4 -1.93 -7.79 4.14
CA GLU A 4 -3.33 -8.03 3.84
C GLU A 4 -3.99 -9.03 4.78
N MET A 5 -5.31 -8.99 4.84
CA MET A 5 -6.11 -9.95 5.59
C MET A 5 -6.08 -11.34 4.94
N ASN A 6 -6.00 -11.41 3.63
CA ASN A 6 -6.00 -12.65 2.86
C ASN A 6 -4.62 -13.32 2.89
N LYS A 7 -4.57 -14.59 3.31
CA LYS A 7 -3.33 -15.35 3.42
C LYS A 7 -2.63 -15.55 2.08
N ALA A 8 -3.38 -15.87 1.01
CA ALA A 8 -2.80 -16.08 -0.32
C ALA A 8 -2.19 -14.78 -0.88
N SER A 9 -2.81 -13.63 -0.62
CA SER A 9 -2.24 -12.33 -0.99
C SER A 9 -0.94 -12.05 -0.24
N MET A 10 -0.87 -12.41 1.04
CA MET A 10 0.37 -12.29 1.83
C MET A 10 1.47 -13.22 1.30
N GLU A 11 1.15 -14.46 0.97
CA GLU A 11 2.12 -15.41 0.41
C GLU A 11 2.67 -14.92 -0.94
N LEU A 12 1.82 -14.37 -1.81
CA LEU A 12 2.27 -13.73 -3.05
C LEU A 12 3.20 -12.55 -2.77
N MET A 13 2.82 -11.71 -1.81
CA MET A 13 3.64 -10.55 -1.40
C MET A 13 5.03 -11.01 -0.98
N PHE A 14 5.13 -11.99 -0.08
CA PHE A 14 6.42 -12.53 0.35
C PHE A 14 7.21 -13.11 -0.80
N LYS A 15 6.57 -13.90 -1.68
CA LYS A 15 7.23 -14.43 -2.88
C LYS A 15 7.86 -13.34 -3.75
N ILE A 16 7.14 -12.24 -3.98
CA ILE A 16 7.66 -11.09 -4.75
C ILE A 16 8.92 -10.51 -4.09
N PHE A 17 8.92 -10.39 -2.76
CA PHE A 17 10.07 -9.90 -2.02
C PHE A 17 11.23 -10.88 -2.00
N ASP A 18 10.98 -12.17 -1.83
CA ASP A 18 12.00 -13.21 -1.86
C ASP A 18 12.66 -13.27 -3.25
N ASP A 19 11.86 -13.21 -4.32
CA ASP A 19 12.37 -13.17 -5.69
C ASP A 19 13.24 -11.92 -5.95
N SER A 20 12.96 -10.80 -5.27
CA SER A 20 13.70 -9.52 -5.40
C SER A 20 14.82 -9.37 -4.36
N TYR A 21 14.98 -10.32 -3.43
CA TYR A 21 15.89 -10.20 -2.29
C TYR A 21 17.32 -9.80 -2.66
N PRO A 22 17.97 -10.42 -3.66
CA PRO A 22 19.33 -10.06 -4.04
C PRO A 22 19.47 -8.59 -4.46
N PHE A 23 18.47 -8.07 -5.16
CA PHE A 23 18.43 -6.67 -5.58
C PHE A 23 18.24 -5.74 -4.39
N LEU A 24 17.29 -6.05 -3.51
CA LEU A 24 16.98 -5.25 -2.32
C LEU A 24 18.17 -5.17 -1.37
N GLN A 25 18.84 -6.29 -1.14
CA GLN A 25 20.04 -6.37 -0.31
C GLN A 25 21.20 -5.58 -0.91
N LYS A 26 21.49 -5.74 -2.21
CA LYS A 26 22.55 -5.02 -2.91
C LYS A 26 22.37 -3.50 -2.82
N ASN A 27 21.15 -3.02 -2.90
CA ASN A 27 20.81 -1.60 -2.84
C ASN A 27 20.50 -1.10 -1.42
N LYS A 28 20.70 -1.95 -0.39
CA LYS A 28 20.56 -1.59 1.03
C LYS A 28 19.18 -1.03 1.41
N TYR A 29 18.11 -1.56 0.80
CA TYR A 29 16.76 -1.19 1.20
C TYR A 29 16.44 -1.66 2.62
N GLU A 30 15.91 -0.75 3.45
CA GLU A 30 15.30 -1.09 4.74
C GLU A 30 13.83 -1.40 4.56
N ILE A 31 13.40 -2.59 4.99
CA ILE A 31 12.03 -3.06 4.75
C ILE A 31 11.31 -3.26 6.07
N GLY A 32 10.30 -2.43 6.33
CA GLY A 32 9.35 -2.63 7.41
C GLY A 32 8.12 -3.40 6.94
N ILE A 33 7.71 -4.40 7.71
CA ILE A 33 6.49 -5.17 7.47
C ILE A 33 5.51 -4.93 8.61
N LYS A 34 4.35 -4.42 8.29
CA LYS A 34 3.21 -4.35 9.21
C LYS A 34 2.16 -5.37 8.82
N PHE A 35 2.01 -6.38 9.64
CA PHE A 35 0.97 -7.40 9.44
C PHE A 35 -0.42 -6.84 9.71
N HIS A 36 -1.41 -7.37 8.99
CA HIS A 36 -2.81 -7.17 9.37
C HIS A 36 -3.10 -7.90 10.69
N PRO A 37 -3.85 -7.31 11.63
CA PRO A 37 -4.09 -7.93 12.94
C PRO A 37 -4.69 -9.33 12.89
N SER A 38 -5.49 -9.64 11.88
CA SER A 38 -6.10 -10.96 11.69
C SER A 38 -5.23 -11.97 10.94
N ASN A 39 -4.04 -11.60 10.47
CA ASN A 39 -3.16 -12.45 9.69
C ASN A 39 -1.70 -12.28 10.12
N ILE A 40 -1.44 -12.57 11.40
CA ILE A 40 -0.07 -12.63 11.91
C ILE A 40 0.49 -13.99 11.53
N LEU A 41 1.19 -14.05 10.42
CA LEU A 41 1.94 -15.24 10.03
C LEU A 41 3.13 -15.43 10.99
N ASN A 42 3.42 -16.69 11.35
CA ASN A 42 4.72 -17.05 11.92
C ASN A 42 5.76 -16.86 10.81
N PHE A 43 6.21 -15.63 10.67
CA PHE A 43 7.19 -15.24 9.67
C PHE A 43 8.56 -15.62 10.20
N ASP A 44 9.16 -16.64 9.60
CA ASP A 44 10.56 -16.98 9.87
C ASP A 44 11.45 -15.94 9.16
N ASN A 45 11.85 -14.94 9.93
CA ASN A 45 12.71 -13.86 9.45
C ASN A 45 14.17 -14.32 9.36
N GLN A 46 14.43 -15.34 8.54
CA GLN A 46 15.81 -15.79 8.29
C GLN A 46 16.63 -14.71 7.57
N ASN A 47 15.95 -13.81 6.87
CA ASN A 47 16.54 -12.70 6.15
C ASN A 47 16.44 -11.42 6.98
N LYS A 48 17.53 -11.01 7.61
CA LYS A 48 17.64 -9.86 8.54
C LYS A 48 17.30 -8.48 7.95
N ILE A 49 16.89 -8.38 6.68
CA ILE A 49 16.49 -7.11 6.06
C ILE A 49 15.06 -6.68 6.40
N TYR A 50 14.25 -7.61 6.93
CA TYR A 50 12.87 -7.31 7.27
C TYR A 50 12.74 -6.94 8.75
N LYS A 51 12.10 -5.82 9.02
CA LYS A 51 11.74 -5.38 10.36
C LYS A 51 10.24 -5.48 10.55
N ILE A 52 9.78 -6.20 11.57
CA ILE A 52 8.37 -6.23 11.93
C ILE A 52 8.01 -4.92 12.63
N GLU A 53 7.04 -4.22 12.09
CA GLU A 53 6.57 -2.94 12.59
C GLU A 53 5.24 -3.11 13.32
N THR A 54 5.17 -2.55 14.54
CA THR A 54 3.97 -2.58 15.39
C THR A 54 3.30 -1.22 15.50
N ALA A 55 4.01 -0.15 15.13
CA ALA A 55 3.52 1.22 15.21
C ALA A 55 2.24 1.43 14.36
N PRO A 56 1.39 2.42 14.68
CA PRO A 56 0.27 2.83 13.83
C PRO A 56 0.73 3.19 12.41
N LEU A 57 -0.14 2.93 11.41
CA LEU A 57 0.17 3.19 9.99
C LEU A 57 0.57 4.64 9.73
N GLU A 58 -0.09 5.60 10.36
CA GLU A 58 0.24 7.02 10.24
C GLU A 58 1.72 7.31 10.56
N ASN A 59 2.27 6.68 11.60
CA ASN A 59 3.67 6.84 11.98
C ASN A 59 4.61 6.15 10.98
N LEU A 60 4.19 4.99 10.46
CA LEU A 60 4.95 4.25 9.46
C LEU A 60 4.99 5.00 8.12
N PHE A 61 3.90 5.62 7.72
CA PHE A 61 3.86 6.45 6.51
C PHE A 61 4.78 7.67 6.59
N LYS A 62 5.03 8.20 7.80
CA LYS A 62 6.03 9.26 8.00
C LYS A 62 7.47 8.74 7.93
N LYS A 63 7.67 7.48 8.30
CA LYS A 63 9.00 6.85 8.40
C LYS A 63 9.53 6.32 7.07
N TYR A 64 8.65 5.78 6.23
CA TYR A 64 9.02 5.11 5.00
C TYR A 64 8.67 5.95 3.77
N ASP A 65 9.57 5.94 2.77
CA ASP A 65 9.40 6.71 1.52
C ASP A 65 8.46 6.02 0.55
N ILE A 66 8.53 4.68 0.49
CA ILE A 66 7.74 3.86 -0.42
C ILE A 66 6.80 2.98 0.40
N ILE A 67 5.53 3.00 0.03
CA ILE A 67 4.53 2.12 0.61
C ILE A 67 4.17 1.04 -0.40
N ILE A 68 4.27 -0.22 0.03
CA ILE A 68 3.86 -1.36 -0.77
C ILE A 68 2.68 -2.04 -0.07
N ALA A 69 1.58 -2.14 -0.77
CA ALA A 69 0.33 -2.64 -0.24
C ALA A 69 -0.32 -3.64 -1.20
N GLY A 70 -1.22 -4.44 -0.70
CA GLY A 70 -2.02 -5.29 -1.57
C GLY A 70 -3.22 -4.55 -2.19
N ASN A 71 -3.85 -5.21 -3.14
CA ASN A 71 -4.93 -4.67 -3.96
C ASN A 71 -6.23 -4.33 -3.20
N SER A 72 -6.47 -4.95 -2.05
CA SER A 72 -7.74 -4.85 -1.32
C SER A 72 -7.64 -4.08 0.00
N THR A 73 -6.48 -3.52 0.32
CA THR A 73 -6.28 -2.83 1.61
C THR A 73 -6.60 -1.34 1.55
N SER A 74 -7.32 -0.82 2.55
CA SER A 74 -7.56 0.62 2.73
C SER A 74 -6.27 1.41 2.98
N ALA A 75 -5.23 0.76 3.48
CA ALA A 75 -3.93 1.39 3.72
C ALA A 75 -3.29 1.94 2.43
N ALA A 76 -3.60 1.34 1.26
CA ALA A 76 -3.18 1.90 -0.03
C ALA A 76 -3.81 3.27 -0.28
N LEU A 77 -5.10 3.43 0.02
CA LEU A 77 -5.78 4.71 -0.11
C LEU A 77 -5.24 5.75 0.89
N GLU A 78 -4.98 5.34 2.14
CA GLU A 78 -4.40 6.23 3.14
C GLU A 78 -3.00 6.71 2.73
N ALA A 79 -2.15 5.82 2.22
CA ALA A 79 -0.82 6.17 1.71
C ALA A 79 -0.91 7.14 0.53
N PHE A 80 -1.86 6.91 -0.38
CA PHE A 80 -2.14 7.78 -1.51
C PHE A 80 -2.55 9.19 -1.06
N LEU A 81 -3.48 9.30 -0.09
CA LEU A 81 -3.93 10.58 0.48
C LEU A 81 -2.81 11.36 1.17
N LEU A 82 -1.79 10.66 1.65
CA LEU A 82 -0.59 11.26 2.25
C LEU A 82 0.52 11.52 1.23
N ASN A 83 0.19 11.44 -0.06
CA ASN A 83 1.12 11.69 -1.17
C ASN A 83 2.39 10.82 -1.10
N LYS A 84 2.24 9.56 -0.66
CA LYS A 84 3.33 8.61 -0.61
C LYS A 84 3.51 7.89 -1.94
N LYS A 85 4.75 7.59 -2.30
CA LYS A 85 5.02 6.66 -3.40
C LYS A 85 4.39 5.33 -3.07
N LEU A 86 3.46 4.89 -3.92
CA LEU A 86 2.66 3.70 -3.69
C LEU A 86 2.89 2.67 -4.79
N ILE A 87 3.13 1.44 -4.35
CA ILE A 87 3.21 0.26 -5.22
C ILE A 87 2.12 -0.71 -4.74
N ILE A 88 1.27 -1.16 -5.65
CA ILE A 88 0.19 -2.11 -5.33
C ILE A 88 0.51 -3.47 -5.92
N ILE A 89 0.49 -4.50 -5.07
CA ILE A 89 0.63 -5.88 -5.51
C ILE A 89 -0.72 -6.40 -5.99
N LEU A 90 -0.74 -6.84 -7.25
CA LEU A 90 -1.91 -7.41 -7.91
C LEU A 90 -1.61 -8.83 -8.37
N SER A 91 -2.38 -9.80 -7.89
CA SER A 91 -2.30 -11.17 -8.42
C SER A 91 -2.81 -11.19 -9.86
N GLY A 92 -2.07 -11.85 -10.76
CA GLY A 92 -2.49 -12.00 -12.16
C GLY A 92 -3.79 -12.79 -12.37
N SER A 93 -4.26 -13.49 -11.33
CA SER A 93 -5.53 -14.24 -11.32
C SER A 93 -6.71 -13.46 -10.76
N ASN A 94 -6.48 -12.29 -10.16
CA ASN A 94 -7.50 -11.51 -9.48
C ASN A 94 -7.86 -10.24 -10.28
N LEU A 95 -9.13 -9.85 -10.17
CA LEU A 95 -9.56 -8.55 -10.67
C LEU A 95 -8.89 -7.42 -9.89
N ASN A 96 -8.51 -6.37 -10.59
CA ASN A 96 -8.06 -5.15 -9.92
C ASN A 96 -9.26 -4.42 -9.30
N LEU A 97 -9.45 -4.62 -8.00
CA LEU A 97 -10.52 -3.99 -7.21
C LEU A 97 -10.04 -2.71 -6.51
N SER A 98 -8.80 -2.30 -6.73
CA SER A 98 -8.29 -1.07 -6.14
C SER A 98 -9.09 0.14 -6.60
N PRO A 99 -9.53 1.03 -5.70
CA PRO A 99 -10.11 2.31 -6.06
C PRO A 99 -9.12 3.22 -6.81
N LEU A 100 -7.84 2.88 -6.77
CA LEU A 100 -6.74 3.62 -7.39
C LEU A 100 -6.34 3.07 -8.78
N ARG A 101 -7.10 2.11 -9.33
CA ARG A 101 -6.74 1.39 -10.58
C ARG A 101 -6.64 2.28 -11.81
N ASP A 102 -7.39 3.39 -11.83
CA ASP A 102 -7.45 4.29 -12.98
C ASP A 102 -6.46 5.47 -12.83
N ILE A 103 -5.58 5.41 -11.83
CA ILE A 103 -4.57 6.44 -11.56
C ILE A 103 -3.25 6.01 -12.19
N SER A 104 -2.81 6.76 -13.19
CA SER A 104 -1.62 6.44 -14.00
C SER A 104 -0.31 6.42 -13.21
N GLU A 105 -0.26 7.17 -12.11
CA GLU A 105 0.91 7.32 -11.24
C GLU A 105 1.08 6.18 -10.25
N ILE A 106 0.09 5.29 -10.17
CA ILE A 106 0.15 4.13 -9.27
C ILE A 106 0.75 2.93 -9.99
N GLU A 107 1.80 2.39 -9.41
CA GLU A 107 2.46 1.21 -9.94
C GLU A 107 1.77 -0.06 -9.45
N PHE A 108 1.30 -0.88 -10.39
CA PHE A 108 0.75 -2.21 -10.11
C PHE A 108 1.77 -3.27 -10.54
N ILE A 109 2.13 -4.15 -9.61
CA ILE A 109 3.13 -5.19 -9.83
C ILE A 109 2.58 -6.58 -9.51
N SER A 110 3.11 -7.59 -10.20
CA SER A 110 2.73 -9.00 -9.98
C SER A 110 3.94 -9.94 -9.80
N SER A 111 5.14 -9.41 -9.93
CA SER A 111 6.37 -10.21 -9.83
C SER A 111 7.53 -9.44 -9.19
N GLY A 112 8.56 -10.17 -8.74
CA GLY A 112 9.79 -9.55 -8.23
C GLY A 112 10.52 -8.72 -9.29
N LYS A 113 10.45 -9.12 -10.55
CA LYS A 113 11.04 -8.35 -11.67
C LYS A 113 10.36 -7.00 -11.86
N ASP A 114 9.02 -6.94 -11.68
CA ASP A 114 8.29 -5.68 -11.74
C ASP A 114 8.70 -4.78 -10.58
N LEU A 115 8.83 -5.34 -9.37
CA LEU A 115 9.29 -4.61 -8.19
C LEU A 115 10.68 -4.01 -8.44
N GLU A 116 11.64 -4.81 -8.93
CA GLU A 116 12.97 -4.31 -9.24
C GLU A 116 12.94 -3.19 -10.28
N LYS A 117 12.14 -3.34 -11.36
CA LYS A 117 12.01 -2.32 -12.39
C LYS A 117 11.49 -1.00 -11.82
N VAL A 118 10.43 -1.05 -11.03
CA VAL A 118 9.86 0.15 -10.39
C VAL A 118 10.85 0.80 -9.45
N LEU A 119 11.55 0.02 -8.63
CA LEU A 119 12.52 0.55 -7.68
C LEU A 119 13.78 1.13 -8.34
N ARG A 120 14.21 0.60 -9.50
CA ARG A 120 15.33 1.19 -10.27
C ARG A 120 14.98 2.58 -10.81
N ASN A 121 13.74 2.77 -11.22
CA ASN A 121 13.26 4.03 -11.79
C ASN A 121 12.83 5.04 -10.69
N TYR A 122 12.92 4.65 -9.41
CA TYR A 122 12.43 5.45 -8.30
C TYR A 122 13.10 6.83 -8.19
N GLN A 123 14.36 6.97 -8.59
CA GLN A 123 15.11 8.23 -8.49
C GLN A 123 14.65 9.31 -9.50
N GLU A 124 13.85 8.93 -10.49
CA GLU A 124 13.36 9.82 -11.56
C GLU A 124 11.98 10.43 -11.26
N PHE A 125 11.39 10.13 -10.11
CA PHE A 125 10.05 10.63 -9.78
C PHE A 125 10.12 11.96 -9.05
N ASP A 126 9.73 13.01 -9.76
CA ASP A 126 9.32 14.28 -9.16
C ASP A 126 8.16 14.10 -8.18
N GLU A 127 8.04 15.02 -7.21
CA GLU A 127 6.85 15.06 -6.34
C GLU A 127 5.58 15.02 -7.20
N ILE A 128 4.81 13.96 -7.05
CA ILE A 128 3.52 13.83 -7.72
C ILE A 128 2.61 14.89 -7.11
N LYS A 129 2.46 16.03 -7.78
CA LYS A 129 1.43 17.01 -7.45
C LYS A 129 0.08 16.46 -7.89
N PHE A 130 -0.50 15.70 -7.01
CA PHE A 130 -1.76 15.04 -7.25
C PHE A 130 -2.92 15.99 -6.93
N GLU A 131 -3.81 16.24 -7.89
CA GLU A 131 -5.08 16.93 -7.65
C GLU A 131 -6.06 15.95 -6.98
N LEU A 132 -5.88 15.73 -5.69
CA LEU A 132 -6.66 14.79 -4.88
C LEU A 132 -8.18 15.01 -5.04
N GLU A 133 -8.59 16.25 -5.21
CA GLU A 133 -9.99 16.67 -5.35
C GLU A 133 -10.68 16.08 -6.59
N LYS A 134 -9.93 15.67 -7.61
CA LYS A 134 -10.48 14.98 -8.79
C LYS A 134 -11.00 13.57 -8.48
N TYR A 135 -10.38 12.92 -7.50
CA TYR A 135 -10.61 11.50 -7.21
C TYR A 135 -11.37 11.28 -5.91
N LEU A 136 -11.19 12.17 -4.95
CA LEU A 136 -11.76 12.05 -3.61
C LEU A 136 -12.27 13.41 -3.13
N PHE A 137 -13.58 13.54 -3.05
CA PHE A 137 -14.20 14.69 -2.43
C PHE A 137 -14.32 14.46 -0.93
N LEU A 138 -13.38 15.05 -0.17
CA LEU A 138 -13.37 15.02 1.29
C LEU A 138 -13.91 16.33 1.86
N ASP A 139 -15.22 16.39 2.10
CA ASP A 139 -15.81 17.52 2.80
C ASP A 139 -15.74 17.30 4.32
N ARG A 140 -14.91 18.11 4.99
CA ARG A 140 -14.74 18.04 6.45
C ARG A 140 -16.02 18.30 7.25
N LYS A 141 -16.99 19.00 6.65
CA LYS A 141 -18.27 19.31 7.28
C LYS A 141 -19.28 18.17 7.11
N ILE A 142 -18.94 17.15 6.31
CA ILE A 142 -19.79 15.98 6.05
C ILE A 142 -21.28 16.31 5.84
N PRO A 143 -21.64 17.34 5.04
CA PRO A 143 -23.01 17.87 4.98
C PRO A 143 -24.02 16.83 4.49
N LYS A 144 -23.61 15.95 3.59
CA LYS A 144 -24.46 14.84 3.09
C LYS A 144 -24.82 13.86 4.20
N TRP A 145 -23.85 13.53 5.08
CA TRP A 145 -24.11 12.65 6.21
C TRP A 145 -25.00 13.32 7.26
N LEU A 146 -24.75 14.59 7.57
CA LEU A 146 -25.59 15.37 8.48
C LEU A 146 -27.02 15.46 7.96
N SER A 147 -27.20 15.72 6.68
CA SER A 147 -28.54 15.75 6.05
C SER A 147 -29.25 14.39 6.17
N LEU A 148 -28.53 13.28 5.94
CA LEU A 148 -29.06 11.92 6.01
C LEU A 148 -29.49 11.54 7.42
N ILE A 149 -28.69 11.91 8.41
CA ILE A 149 -28.99 11.68 9.83
C ILE A 149 -30.17 12.50 10.29
N ASN A 150 -30.20 13.79 9.94
CA ASN A 150 -31.27 14.69 10.32
C ASN A 150 -32.61 14.34 9.68
N ASN A 151 -32.62 13.87 8.42
CA ASN A 151 -33.84 13.44 7.74
C ASN A 151 -34.43 12.12 8.26
N LYS A 152 -33.61 11.26 8.91
CA LYS A 152 -34.12 10.03 9.54
C LYS A 152 -34.72 10.23 10.93
N CYS A 153 -34.47 11.37 11.56
CA CYS A 153 -35.03 11.70 12.88
C CYS A 153 -36.41 12.40 12.81
N LEU A 154 -36.94 12.60 11.62
CA LEU A 154 -38.23 13.35 11.40
C LEU A 154 -39.40 12.48 10.90
N ASN A 155 -39.23 11.14 10.90
CA ASN A 155 -40.36 10.21 10.58
C ASN A 155 -40.61 9.24 11.72
#